data_566acb14d61851c5ed9fc98b9c153768
#
_entry.id   566acb14d61851c5ed9fc98b9c153768
#
_cell.length_a   1.000
_cell.length_b   1.000
_cell.length_c   1.000
_cell.angle_alpha   90.00
_cell.angle_beta   90.00
_cell.angle_gamma   90.00
#
_symmetry.space_group_name_H-M   'P 1'
#
loop_
_entity.id
_entity.type
_entity.pdbx_description
1 polymer ?
#
loop_
_entity_poly.entity_id
_entity_poly.type
_entity_poly.pdbx_seq_one_letter_code
_entity_poly.pdbx_strand_id
1 'polypeptide(L)'
;MFIGIDHGTTAMRFSSGDAEFKISREEARQFSAGDLTRLSPLDEIEGIAVCYSMGDGIPAITDIRKVLDRGVVSREGAGKHIGGGTRVYDEIRASGLPAVVIPGLHRGSPTDPRFKAYSHQASPEKIGILYEVSRDLGDDVVVCDASSNTVTLLLTAGRITGAFDACVFAPGTQHGALDVDAIRRIDRGESTANDAFLHAGVDHTMPPDLRVETMAMFAAMECASMLLLNPGANVALAGSMAPAIAPRVKELLSCDVTVYDEWCAARGLARIARDVFTGATDILGLAVER
;
A
#
# COMPACT_ATOMS: atom_id res chain seq x y z
N MET A 1 -20.46 -11.08 -6.03
CA MET A 1 -19.72 -9.80 -6.07
C MET A 1 -18.42 -9.89 -5.28
N PHE A 2 -17.33 -9.27 -5.75
CA PHE A 2 -16.02 -9.25 -5.05
C PHE A 2 -15.67 -7.83 -4.61
N ILE A 3 -15.16 -7.69 -3.39
CA ILE A 3 -14.91 -6.37 -2.77
C ILE A 3 -13.45 -6.25 -2.35
N GLY A 4 -12.84 -5.12 -2.67
CA GLY A 4 -11.54 -4.69 -2.16
C GLY A 4 -11.68 -3.61 -1.11
N ILE A 5 -10.95 -3.75 0.00
CA ILE A 5 -10.94 -2.79 1.11
C ILE A 5 -9.53 -2.29 1.35
N ASP A 6 -9.28 -1.05 0.92
CA ASP A 6 -8.02 -0.34 1.11
C ASP A 6 -7.98 0.38 2.46
N HIS A 7 -6.90 0.14 3.22
CA HIS A 7 -6.64 0.75 4.51
C HIS A 7 -5.72 1.97 4.37
N GLY A 8 -6.21 3.03 3.71
CA GLY A 8 -5.43 4.25 3.52
C GLY A 8 -5.21 5.07 4.80
N THR A 9 -4.20 5.92 4.82
CA THR A 9 -3.84 6.76 5.98
C THR A 9 -4.96 7.72 6.37
N THR A 10 -5.64 8.32 5.40
CA THR A 10 -6.67 9.35 5.63
C THR A 10 -8.09 8.82 5.55
N ALA A 11 -8.33 7.78 4.77
CA ALA A 11 -9.65 7.19 4.54
C ALA A 11 -9.54 5.69 4.27
N MET A 12 -10.62 4.97 4.56
CA MET A 12 -10.86 3.62 4.08
C MET A 12 -11.60 3.70 2.75
N ARG A 13 -11.14 2.97 1.73
CA ARG A 13 -11.79 2.90 0.41
C ARG A 13 -12.27 1.50 0.14
N PHE A 14 -13.47 1.42 -0.42
CA PHE A 14 -14.15 0.18 -0.73
C PHE A 14 -14.52 0.19 -2.20
N SER A 15 -14.21 -0.88 -2.92
CA SER A 15 -14.52 -1.01 -4.34
C SER A 15 -15.04 -2.40 -4.66
N SER A 16 -16.05 -2.48 -5.53
CA SER A 16 -16.47 -3.72 -6.20
C SER A 16 -15.98 -3.79 -7.65
N GLY A 17 -15.21 -2.81 -8.08
CA GLY A 17 -14.84 -2.59 -9.47
C GLY A 17 -15.81 -1.63 -10.18
N ASP A 18 -17.11 -1.86 -10.06
CA ASP A 18 -18.14 -1.03 -10.70
C ASP A 18 -18.67 0.08 -9.80
N ALA A 19 -18.68 -0.11 -8.48
CA ALA A 19 -19.12 0.84 -7.48
C ALA A 19 -18.04 1.06 -6.42
N GLU A 20 -17.98 2.29 -5.90
CA GLU A 20 -16.96 2.72 -4.97
C GLU A 20 -17.54 3.63 -3.90
N PHE A 21 -17.05 3.52 -2.67
CA PHE A 21 -17.26 4.51 -1.64
C PHE A 21 -16.05 4.61 -0.71
N LYS A 22 -15.90 5.78 -0.09
CA LYS A 22 -14.91 6.00 0.95
C LYS A 22 -15.55 6.57 2.20
N ILE A 23 -14.93 6.27 3.33
CA ILE A 23 -15.25 6.83 4.64
C ILE A 23 -13.96 7.33 5.28
N SER A 24 -14.07 8.41 6.04
CA SER A 24 -12.94 8.91 6.82
C SER A 24 -12.50 7.90 7.89
N ARG A 25 -11.30 8.05 8.41
CA ARG A 25 -10.81 7.20 9.53
C ARG A 25 -11.67 7.34 10.79
N GLU A 26 -12.32 8.48 10.98
CA GLU A 26 -13.24 8.72 12.10
C GLU A 26 -14.57 7.99 11.88
N GLU A 27 -15.20 8.13 10.71
CA GLU A 27 -16.41 7.40 10.34
C GLU A 27 -16.20 5.89 10.42
N ALA A 28 -15.02 5.41 10.03
CA ALA A 28 -14.67 3.99 10.06
C ALA A 28 -14.71 3.38 11.48
N ARG A 29 -14.69 4.18 12.54
CA ARG A 29 -14.90 3.72 13.94
C ARG A 29 -16.32 3.21 14.18
N GLN A 30 -17.28 3.65 13.37
CA GLN A 30 -18.68 3.23 13.44
C GLN A 30 -19.04 2.22 12.34
N PHE A 31 -18.07 1.79 11.53
CA PHE A 31 -18.29 0.85 10.43
C PHE A 31 -18.93 -0.44 10.94
N SER A 32 -19.88 -0.94 10.16
CA SER A 32 -20.47 -2.26 10.28
C SER A 32 -20.43 -3.01 8.95
N ALA A 33 -20.46 -4.32 8.96
CA ALA A 33 -20.52 -5.10 7.70
C ALA A 33 -21.73 -4.72 6.84
N GLY A 34 -22.81 -4.20 7.44
CA GLY A 34 -23.98 -3.68 6.74
C GLY A 34 -23.67 -2.51 5.79
N ASP A 35 -22.61 -1.73 6.04
CA ASP A 35 -22.22 -0.63 5.17
C ASP A 35 -21.79 -1.10 3.77
N LEU A 36 -21.42 -2.39 3.62
CA LEU A 36 -21.09 -3.00 2.33
C LEU A 36 -22.29 -3.07 1.39
N THR A 37 -23.53 -2.96 1.90
CA THR A 37 -24.73 -2.87 1.05
C THR A 37 -24.74 -1.67 0.11
N ARG A 38 -23.85 -0.69 0.33
CA ARG A 38 -23.59 0.41 -0.61
C ARG A 38 -22.93 -0.07 -1.92
N LEU A 39 -22.32 -1.27 -1.92
CA LEU A 39 -21.70 -1.88 -3.10
C LEU A 39 -22.52 -3.05 -3.65
N SER A 40 -23.06 -3.91 -2.77
CA SER A 40 -23.82 -5.10 -3.15
C SER A 40 -24.61 -5.63 -1.96
N PRO A 41 -25.78 -6.29 -2.16
CA PRO A 41 -26.43 -7.06 -1.11
C PRO A 41 -25.45 -8.05 -0.46
N LEU A 42 -25.53 -8.22 0.87
CA LEU A 42 -24.54 -9.02 1.61
C LEU A 42 -24.50 -10.49 1.17
N ASP A 43 -25.64 -11.05 0.79
CA ASP A 43 -25.80 -12.42 0.30
C ASP A 43 -25.24 -12.64 -1.11
N GLU A 44 -24.95 -11.57 -1.85
CA GLU A 44 -24.30 -11.61 -3.16
C GLU A 44 -22.77 -11.42 -3.07
N ILE A 45 -22.22 -11.18 -1.88
CA ILE A 45 -20.76 -11.01 -1.70
C ILE A 45 -20.10 -12.40 -1.69
N GLU A 46 -19.34 -12.68 -2.74
CA GLU A 46 -18.62 -13.94 -2.94
C GLU A 46 -17.20 -13.94 -2.36
N GLY A 47 -16.61 -12.74 -2.15
CA GLY A 47 -15.28 -12.62 -1.59
C GLY A 47 -14.84 -11.19 -1.31
N ILE A 48 -14.03 -11.05 -0.28
CA ILE A 48 -13.45 -9.75 0.14
C ILE A 48 -11.94 -9.90 0.27
N ALA A 49 -11.18 -8.94 -0.26
CA ALA A 49 -9.76 -8.77 0.07
C ALA A 49 -9.60 -7.51 0.94
N VAL A 50 -9.07 -7.69 2.14
CA VAL A 50 -8.89 -6.60 3.10
C VAL A 50 -7.43 -6.40 3.45
N CYS A 51 -6.99 -5.15 3.51
CA CYS A 51 -5.70 -4.75 4.02
C CYS A 51 -5.76 -4.41 5.51
N TYR A 52 -4.68 -4.72 6.22
CA TYR A 52 -4.44 -4.22 7.56
C TYR A 52 -2.99 -3.76 7.68
N SER A 53 -2.77 -2.47 7.69
CA SER A 53 -1.43 -1.86 7.55
C SER A 53 -0.41 -2.23 8.64
N MET A 54 -0.86 -2.80 9.77
CA MET A 54 0.00 -3.30 10.85
C MET A 54 0.24 -4.82 10.77
N GLY A 55 -0.22 -5.48 9.70
CA GLY A 55 -0.22 -6.94 9.57
C GLY A 55 1.07 -7.51 8.96
N ASP A 56 2.25 -7.21 9.50
CA ASP A 56 3.55 -7.69 8.99
C ASP A 56 3.85 -9.16 9.33
N GLY A 57 2.97 -9.83 10.07
CA GLY A 57 3.17 -11.21 10.53
C GLY A 57 2.66 -12.30 9.60
N ILE A 58 2.09 -11.95 8.44
CA ILE A 58 1.59 -12.91 7.47
C ILE A 58 2.40 -12.84 6.17
N PRO A 59 2.95 -13.97 5.67
CA PRO A 59 3.75 -13.99 4.44
C PRO A 59 2.92 -14.32 3.18
N ALA A 60 1.65 -14.68 3.35
CA ALA A 60 0.76 -15.16 2.29
C ALA A 60 -0.61 -14.48 2.37
N ILE A 61 -1.36 -14.49 1.28
CA ILE A 61 -2.76 -14.10 1.27
C ILE A 61 -3.56 -15.15 2.03
N THR A 62 -4.09 -14.78 3.19
CA THR A 62 -4.59 -15.75 4.18
C THR A 62 -6.07 -15.52 4.50
N ASP A 63 -6.85 -16.60 4.66
CA ASP A 63 -8.23 -16.51 5.17
C ASP A 63 -8.25 -15.71 6.48
N ILE A 64 -9.08 -14.67 6.55
CA ILE A 64 -9.15 -13.73 7.67
C ILE A 64 -9.38 -14.45 9.02
N ARG A 65 -10.06 -15.60 9.01
CA ARG A 65 -10.37 -16.39 10.21
C ARG A 65 -9.15 -17.10 10.77
N LYS A 66 -8.13 -17.38 9.93
CA LYS A 66 -6.88 -18.05 10.31
C LYS A 66 -5.83 -17.07 10.81
N VAL A 67 -5.97 -15.76 10.52
CA VAL A 67 -4.99 -14.76 10.93
C VAL A 67 -5.11 -14.46 12.42
N LEU A 68 -4.05 -14.75 13.18
CA LEU A 68 -3.96 -14.46 14.60
C LEU A 68 -3.60 -12.98 14.81
N ASP A 69 -4.21 -12.33 15.80
CA ASP A 69 -3.99 -10.92 16.19
C ASP A 69 -3.86 -9.95 14.99
N ARG A 70 -4.68 -10.14 13.94
CA ARG A 70 -4.68 -9.38 12.68
C ARG A 70 -3.32 -9.40 11.93
N GLY A 71 -2.44 -10.36 12.22
CA GLY A 71 -1.07 -10.42 11.69
C GLY A 71 -0.11 -9.43 12.34
N VAL A 72 -0.44 -8.84 13.47
CA VAL A 72 0.42 -7.89 14.18
C VAL A 72 1.53 -8.64 14.92
N VAL A 73 2.79 -8.36 14.59
CA VAL A 73 3.96 -8.91 15.28
C VAL A 73 4.38 -8.03 16.45
N SER A 74 4.36 -6.70 16.26
CA SER A 74 4.68 -5.73 17.30
C SER A 74 3.69 -4.57 17.24
N ARG A 75 3.28 -4.09 18.40
CA ARG A 75 2.47 -2.87 18.53
C ARG A 75 3.34 -1.61 18.57
N GLU A 76 4.63 -1.79 18.66
CA GLU A 76 5.64 -0.76 18.53
C GLU A 76 5.94 -0.61 17.03
N GLY A 77 5.71 0.54 16.46
CA GLY A 77 5.94 0.67 15.04
C GLY A 77 5.69 2.05 14.48
N ALA A 78 6.10 2.22 13.25
CA ALA A 78 5.89 3.41 12.47
C ALA A 78 4.41 3.54 12.11
N GLY A 79 3.72 4.45 12.74
CA GLY A 79 2.33 4.76 12.47
C GLY A 79 1.54 5.01 13.74
N LYS A 80 0.60 5.92 13.65
CA LYS A 80 -0.29 6.22 14.77
C LYS A 80 -1.47 5.27 14.72
N HIS A 81 -1.83 4.64 15.85
CA HIS A 81 -3.11 3.95 16.00
C HIS A 81 -4.26 4.95 15.91
N ILE A 82 -4.62 5.33 14.71
CA ILE A 82 -5.78 6.15 14.45
C ILE A 82 -6.92 5.19 14.13
N GLY A 83 -7.72 4.77 15.09
CA GLY A 83 -8.88 3.89 14.97
C GLY A 83 -9.57 3.73 13.60
N GLY A 84 -10.64 3.02 13.50
CA GLY A 84 -11.38 2.81 12.25
C GLY A 84 -10.89 1.61 11.44
N GLY A 85 -9.62 1.54 11.04
CA GLY A 85 -9.13 0.38 10.29
C GLY A 85 -9.20 -0.94 11.04
N THR A 86 -8.90 -0.92 12.34
CA THR A 86 -9.10 -2.07 13.23
C THR A 86 -10.58 -2.46 13.30
N ARG A 87 -11.48 -1.49 13.40
CA ARG A 87 -12.91 -1.73 13.42
C ARG A 87 -13.38 -2.38 12.13
N VAL A 88 -12.97 -1.85 10.97
CA VAL A 88 -13.33 -2.42 9.67
C VAL A 88 -12.86 -3.87 9.57
N TYR A 89 -11.60 -4.15 9.91
CA TYR A 89 -11.07 -5.53 9.90
C TYR A 89 -11.90 -6.47 10.79
N ASP A 90 -12.16 -6.05 12.04
CA ASP A 90 -12.87 -6.87 13.02
C ASP A 90 -14.33 -7.13 12.59
N GLU A 91 -15.01 -6.13 12.02
CA GLU A 91 -16.38 -6.29 11.49
C GLU A 91 -16.42 -7.25 10.31
N ILE A 92 -15.48 -7.14 9.36
CA ILE A 92 -15.41 -8.10 8.24
C ILE A 92 -15.16 -9.51 8.78
N ARG A 93 -14.23 -9.69 9.72
CA ARG A 93 -13.97 -10.99 10.34
C ARG A 93 -15.19 -11.55 11.07
N ALA A 94 -15.91 -10.72 11.81
CA ALA A 94 -17.09 -11.11 12.58
C ALA A 94 -18.33 -11.38 11.74
N SER A 95 -18.42 -10.76 10.55
CA SER A 95 -19.56 -10.93 9.63
C SER A 95 -19.72 -12.35 9.10
N GLY A 96 -18.65 -13.15 9.09
CA GLY A 96 -18.65 -14.49 8.49
C GLY A 96 -18.60 -14.49 6.96
N LEU A 97 -18.56 -13.32 6.31
CA LEU A 97 -18.39 -13.21 4.86
C LEU A 97 -17.05 -13.83 4.42
N PRO A 98 -16.99 -14.43 3.21
CA PRO A 98 -15.72 -14.94 2.69
C PRO A 98 -14.71 -13.80 2.55
N ALA A 99 -13.57 -13.86 3.27
CA ALA A 99 -12.59 -12.79 3.22
C ALA A 99 -11.16 -13.31 3.38
N VAL A 100 -10.23 -12.67 2.66
CA VAL A 100 -8.79 -12.87 2.79
C VAL A 100 -8.10 -11.58 3.21
N VAL A 101 -7.02 -11.73 3.96
CA VAL A 101 -6.13 -10.63 4.35
C VAL A 101 -4.94 -10.61 3.40
N ILE A 102 -4.65 -9.44 2.89
CA ILE A 102 -3.48 -9.21 2.03
C ILE A 102 -2.26 -8.91 2.91
N PRO A 103 -1.13 -9.62 2.72
CA PRO A 103 0.09 -9.35 3.47
C PRO A 103 0.75 -8.04 3.04
N GLY A 104 1.49 -7.41 3.94
CA GLY A 104 2.54 -6.46 3.54
C GLY A 104 3.76 -7.19 2.98
N LEU A 105 4.69 -6.43 2.41
CA LEU A 105 6.00 -6.94 2.01
C LEU A 105 7.01 -6.69 3.13
N HIS A 106 7.66 -7.76 3.56
CA HIS A 106 8.63 -7.72 4.65
C HIS A 106 9.75 -8.75 4.42
N ARG A 107 10.70 -8.83 5.34
CA ARG A 107 11.85 -9.74 5.23
C ARG A 107 11.47 -11.21 5.00
N GLY A 108 10.30 -11.65 5.44
CA GLY A 108 9.76 -13.00 5.23
C GLY A 108 9.06 -13.21 3.89
N SER A 109 8.80 -12.13 3.13
CA SER A 109 8.09 -12.21 1.85
C SER A 109 8.95 -12.85 0.76
N PRO A 110 8.35 -13.44 -0.29
CA PRO A 110 9.06 -14.09 -1.40
C PRO A 110 9.63 -13.08 -2.42
N THR A 111 10.24 -12.01 -1.95
CA THR A 111 10.94 -11.00 -2.76
C THR A 111 12.39 -11.42 -3.03
N ASP A 112 13.07 -10.70 -3.93
CA ASP A 112 14.51 -10.91 -4.18
C ASP A 112 15.28 -10.86 -2.85
N PRO A 113 16.16 -11.82 -2.56
CA PRO A 113 16.89 -11.89 -1.29
C PRO A 113 17.65 -10.62 -0.91
N ARG A 114 18.05 -9.81 -1.88
CA ARG A 114 18.77 -8.56 -1.63
C ARG A 114 17.88 -7.48 -0.97
N PHE A 115 16.58 -7.46 -1.23
CA PHE A 115 15.63 -6.57 -0.57
C PHE A 115 15.37 -6.94 0.91
N LYS A 116 15.75 -8.16 1.32
CA LYS A 116 15.66 -8.61 2.74
C LYS A 116 16.64 -7.88 3.67
N ALA A 117 17.49 -7.00 3.14
CA ALA A 117 18.22 -6.01 3.94
C ALA A 117 17.27 -5.15 4.78
N TYR A 118 16.05 -4.89 4.28
CA TYR A 118 15.01 -4.15 4.99
C TYR A 118 14.02 -5.08 5.65
N SER A 119 13.60 -4.75 6.88
CA SER A 119 12.61 -5.54 7.63
C SER A 119 11.19 -5.36 7.08
N HIS A 120 10.90 -4.17 6.59
CA HIS A 120 9.64 -3.77 5.96
C HIS A 120 9.94 -3.17 4.58
N GLN A 121 9.13 -3.52 3.57
CA GLN A 121 9.32 -3.08 2.19
C GLN A 121 8.10 -2.34 1.64
N ALA A 122 6.88 -2.79 1.97
CA ALA A 122 5.64 -2.12 1.59
C ALA A 122 4.45 -2.57 2.43
N SER A 123 3.54 -1.67 2.69
CA SER A 123 2.25 -1.97 3.31
C SER A 123 1.29 -2.69 2.34
N PRO A 124 0.27 -3.42 2.87
CA PRO A 124 -0.55 -4.36 2.09
C PRO A 124 -1.29 -3.74 0.90
N GLU A 125 -1.76 -2.51 1.03
CA GLU A 125 -2.52 -1.83 -0.04
C GLU A 125 -1.70 -1.63 -1.32
N LYS A 126 -0.37 -1.63 -1.21
CA LYS A 126 0.53 -1.51 -2.37
C LYS A 126 0.46 -2.75 -3.27
N ILE A 127 0.13 -3.91 -2.70
CA ILE A 127 -0.13 -5.14 -3.48
C ILE A 127 -1.36 -4.95 -4.37
N GLY A 128 -2.42 -4.31 -3.82
CA GLY A 128 -3.61 -3.97 -4.63
C GLY A 128 -3.26 -3.04 -5.78
N ILE A 129 -2.50 -1.95 -5.52
CA ILE A 129 -2.04 -1.04 -6.57
C ILE A 129 -1.25 -1.78 -7.64
N LEU A 130 -0.24 -2.56 -7.22
CA LEU A 130 0.61 -3.30 -8.15
C LEU A 130 -0.20 -4.29 -8.99
N TYR A 131 -1.18 -4.97 -8.38
CA TYR A 131 -2.04 -5.92 -9.09
C TYR A 131 -2.92 -5.22 -10.13
N GLU A 132 -3.55 -4.10 -9.78
CA GLU A 132 -4.34 -3.31 -10.73
C GLU A 132 -3.51 -2.86 -11.92
N VAL A 133 -2.34 -2.26 -11.65
CA VAL A 133 -1.42 -1.76 -12.68
C VAL A 133 -0.91 -2.89 -13.58
N SER A 134 -0.58 -4.05 -13.01
CA SER A 134 -0.07 -5.18 -13.78
C SER A 134 -1.09 -5.75 -14.77
N ARG A 135 -2.39 -5.64 -14.46
CA ARG A 135 -3.46 -6.09 -15.36
C ARG A 135 -3.58 -5.20 -16.61
N ASP A 136 -3.16 -3.95 -16.50
CA ASP A 136 -3.21 -2.98 -17.59
C ASP A 136 -1.88 -2.88 -18.37
N LEU A 137 -0.74 -2.91 -17.65
CA LEU A 137 0.58 -2.64 -18.22
C LEU A 137 1.46 -3.89 -18.37
N GLY A 138 0.99 -5.06 -17.90
CA GLY A 138 1.70 -6.34 -18.04
C GLY A 138 2.57 -6.70 -16.84
N ASP A 139 3.42 -7.70 -17.05
CA ASP A 139 4.13 -8.42 -16.00
C ASP A 139 5.45 -7.77 -15.54
N ASP A 140 5.88 -6.71 -16.23
CA ASP A 140 7.11 -5.96 -15.95
C ASP A 140 6.74 -4.49 -15.71
N VAL A 141 6.58 -4.09 -14.44
CA VAL A 141 6.18 -2.73 -14.07
C VAL A 141 6.93 -2.22 -12.84
N VAL A 142 7.24 -0.93 -12.86
CA VAL A 142 7.61 -0.13 -11.69
C VAL A 142 6.42 0.71 -11.32
N VAL A 143 5.94 0.58 -10.09
CA VAL A 143 4.82 1.36 -9.57
C VAL A 143 5.29 2.19 -8.39
N CYS A 144 5.14 3.50 -8.47
CA CYS A 144 5.39 4.42 -7.36
C CYS A 144 4.04 4.99 -6.87
N ASP A 145 3.66 4.66 -5.65
CA ASP A 145 2.56 5.31 -4.95
C ASP A 145 3.08 6.53 -4.19
N ALA A 146 2.71 7.72 -4.64
CA ALA A 146 3.07 8.99 -4.04
C ALA A 146 1.86 9.62 -3.35
N SER A 147 1.86 9.61 -2.02
CA SER A 147 0.76 10.11 -1.19
C SER A 147 1.31 10.62 0.16
N SER A 148 0.68 10.31 1.30
CA SER A 148 1.28 10.56 2.63
C SER A 148 2.62 9.85 2.81
N ASN A 149 2.76 8.66 2.21
CA ASN A 149 4.02 7.95 1.97
C ASN A 149 4.39 8.03 0.49
N THR A 150 5.67 7.80 0.17
CA THR A 150 6.12 7.37 -1.16
C THR A 150 6.61 5.94 -1.06
N VAL A 151 6.08 5.05 -1.89
CA VAL A 151 6.41 3.62 -1.90
C VAL A 151 6.55 3.15 -3.34
N THR A 152 7.71 2.61 -3.69
CA THR A 152 7.98 2.15 -5.07
C THR A 152 8.22 0.64 -5.09
N LEU A 153 7.46 -0.05 -5.94
CA LEU A 153 7.52 -1.50 -6.11
C LEU A 153 8.01 -1.86 -7.52
N LEU A 154 8.69 -2.98 -7.61
CA LEU A 154 9.06 -3.60 -8.89
C LEU A 154 8.38 -4.95 -9.04
N LEU A 155 7.70 -5.14 -10.16
CA LEU A 155 7.23 -6.43 -10.66
C LEU A 155 8.14 -6.86 -11.83
N THR A 156 8.58 -8.09 -11.84
CA THR A 156 9.34 -8.68 -12.95
C THR A 156 8.79 -10.06 -13.27
N ALA A 157 8.45 -10.29 -14.53
CA ALA A 157 7.83 -11.52 -15.02
C ALA A 157 6.64 -11.98 -14.13
N GLY A 158 5.78 -11.05 -13.78
CA GLY A 158 4.57 -11.29 -12.97
C GLY A 158 4.82 -11.57 -11.48
N ARG A 159 6.05 -11.38 -10.98
CA ARG A 159 6.40 -11.63 -9.57
C ARG A 159 7.02 -10.39 -8.92
N ILE A 160 6.64 -10.13 -7.69
CA ILE A 160 7.18 -9.00 -6.92
C ILE A 160 8.67 -9.22 -6.69
N THR A 161 9.49 -8.31 -7.22
CA THR A 161 10.94 -8.31 -6.99
C THR A 161 11.28 -7.70 -5.64
N GLY A 162 10.65 -6.59 -5.29
CA GLY A 162 10.85 -5.89 -4.02
C GLY A 162 10.22 -4.51 -4.02
N ALA A 163 10.40 -3.79 -2.91
CA ALA A 163 9.89 -2.43 -2.79
C ALA A 163 10.78 -1.55 -1.88
N PHE A 164 10.65 -0.24 -2.06
CA PHE A 164 11.16 0.79 -1.13
C PHE A 164 9.98 1.52 -0.50
N ASP A 165 9.93 1.55 0.82
CA ASP A 165 8.95 2.33 1.58
C ASP A 165 9.55 3.68 2.02
N ALA A 166 8.71 4.64 2.35
CA ALA A 166 9.09 6.00 2.74
C ALA A 166 10.10 6.07 3.89
N CYS A 167 10.16 5.06 4.76
CA CYS A 167 11.15 4.98 5.82
C CYS A 167 12.59 4.74 5.33
N VAL A 168 12.76 4.43 4.03
CA VAL A 168 14.06 4.09 3.44
C VAL A 168 14.63 5.23 2.61
N PHE A 169 13.78 5.90 1.78
CA PHE A 169 14.34 6.88 0.85
C PHE A 169 13.38 8.03 0.52
N ALA A 170 12.44 7.87 -0.42
CA ALA A 170 11.64 8.98 -0.94
C ALA A 170 10.59 9.46 0.07
N PRO A 171 10.55 10.76 0.41
CA PRO A 171 9.53 11.29 1.29
C PRO A 171 8.16 11.31 0.61
N GLY A 172 7.10 11.05 1.39
CA GLY A 172 5.74 11.42 1.04
C GLY A 172 5.39 12.83 1.52
N THR A 173 4.10 13.18 1.55
CA THR A 173 3.68 14.47 2.10
C THR A 173 3.89 14.54 3.61
N GLN A 174 3.67 13.42 4.33
CA GLN A 174 3.72 13.36 5.79
C GLN A 174 4.93 12.57 6.31
N HIS A 175 5.25 11.45 5.70
CA HIS A 175 6.21 10.46 6.19
C HIS A 175 7.50 10.48 5.36
N GLY A 176 8.61 10.09 5.99
CA GLY A 176 9.90 10.01 5.31
C GLY A 176 10.96 9.32 6.15
N ALA A 177 12.14 9.16 5.58
CA ALA A 177 13.29 8.56 6.24
C ALA A 177 13.76 9.40 7.42
N LEU A 178 14.35 8.73 8.43
CA LEU A 178 14.99 9.42 9.55
C LEU A 178 16.36 9.96 9.10
N ASP A 179 16.47 11.27 9.04
CA ASP A 179 17.75 11.94 8.81
C ASP A 179 18.61 12.01 10.09
N VAL A 180 19.83 12.53 9.97
CA VAL A 180 20.77 12.61 11.08
C VAL A 180 20.25 13.48 12.23
N ASP A 181 19.51 14.56 11.94
CA ASP A 181 18.98 15.44 12.98
C ASP A 181 17.78 14.80 13.69
N ALA A 182 16.95 14.02 12.97
CA ALA A 182 15.91 13.20 13.58
C ALA A 182 16.50 12.16 14.53
N ILE A 183 17.54 11.43 14.12
CA ILE A 183 18.27 10.47 14.95
C ILE A 183 18.81 11.13 16.22
N ARG A 184 19.47 12.30 16.10
CA ARG A 184 20.00 13.03 17.25
C ARG A 184 18.94 13.49 18.22
N ARG A 185 17.76 13.93 17.75
CA ARG A 185 16.62 14.30 18.62
C ARG A 185 16.08 13.10 19.36
N ILE A 186 16.00 11.94 18.69
CA ILE A 186 15.58 10.67 19.32
C ILE A 186 16.55 10.29 20.42
N ASP A 187 17.86 10.31 20.15
CA ASP A 187 18.90 9.96 21.15
C ASP A 187 18.89 10.89 22.36
N ARG A 188 18.50 12.17 22.19
CA ARG A 188 18.33 13.12 23.31
C ARG A 188 16.97 12.99 24.04
N GLY A 189 16.08 12.10 23.59
CA GLY A 189 14.74 11.95 24.15
C GLY A 189 13.79 13.09 23.84
N GLU A 190 14.09 13.93 22.85
CA GLU A 190 13.27 15.05 22.39
C GLU A 190 12.13 14.63 21.46
N SER A 191 12.22 13.45 20.86
CA SER A 191 11.22 12.84 19.99
C SER A 191 11.28 11.32 20.08
N THR A 192 10.25 10.65 19.58
CA THR A 192 10.28 9.20 19.33
C THR A 192 10.60 8.94 17.86
N ALA A 193 11.09 7.73 17.53
CA ALA A 193 11.32 7.33 16.14
C ALA A 193 10.02 7.39 15.33
N ASN A 194 8.89 6.98 15.93
CA ASN A 194 7.59 7.05 15.29
C ASN A 194 7.15 8.50 14.98
N ASP A 195 7.33 9.41 15.95
CA ASP A 195 6.99 10.83 15.75
C ASP A 195 7.87 11.47 14.69
N ALA A 196 9.17 11.19 14.71
CA ALA A 196 10.10 11.66 13.71
C ALA A 196 9.73 11.18 12.30
N PHE A 197 9.39 9.90 12.13
CA PHE A 197 8.92 9.33 10.87
C PHE A 197 7.65 10.02 10.35
N LEU A 198 6.66 10.24 11.23
CA LEU A 198 5.37 10.86 10.88
C LEU A 198 5.49 12.33 10.44
N HIS A 199 6.61 12.99 10.74
CA HIS A 199 6.87 14.40 10.43
C HIS A 199 8.11 14.58 9.51
N ALA A 200 8.56 13.51 8.85
CA ALA A 200 9.70 13.58 7.92
C ALA A 200 9.31 13.84 6.46
N GLY A 201 8.02 13.97 6.15
CA GLY A 201 7.53 14.27 4.81
C GLY A 201 7.70 15.74 4.41
N VAL A 202 7.48 16.00 3.12
CA VAL A 202 7.73 17.34 2.53
C VAL A 202 6.87 18.45 3.13
N ASP A 203 5.70 18.14 3.70
CA ASP A 203 4.85 19.16 4.35
C ASP A 203 5.49 19.75 5.59
N HIS A 204 6.39 19.00 6.24
CA HIS A 204 7.08 19.39 7.46
C HIS A 204 8.51 19.85 7.23
N THR A 205 9.16 19.38 6.15
CA THR A 205 10.60 19.54 5.93
C THR A 205 10.93 20.51 4.81
N MET A 206 9.97 20.81 3.90
CA MET A 206 10.22 21.61 2.72
C MET A 206 9.36 22.87 2.65
N PRO A 207 9.90 23.99 2.13
CA PRO A 207 9.10 25.17 1.77
C PRO A 207 7.97 24.78 0.78
N PRO A 208 6.78 25.40 0.86
CA PRO A 208 5.62 25.04 0.05
C PRO A 208 5.87 24.99 -1.46
N ASP A 209 6.67 25.91 -1.97
CA ASP A 209 7.02 26.03 -3.39
C ASP A 209 7.95 24.92 -3.90
N LEU A 210 8.64 24.20 -3.01
CA LEU A 210 9.54 23.10 -3.37
C LEU A 210 8.95 21.71 -3.12
N ARG A 211 7.80 21.58 -2.44
CA ARG A 211 7.25 20.28 -2.01
C ARG A 211 7.01 19.33 -3.16
N VAL A 212 6.28 19.80 -4.20
CA VAL A 212 5.92 18.98 -5.36
C VAL A 212 7.17 18.59 -6.15
N GLU A 213 8.08 19.53 -6.38
CA GLU A 213 9.35 19.27 -7.09
C GLU A 213 10.24 18.26 -6.32
N THR A 214 10.31 18.39 -4.99
CA THR A 214 11.04 17.45 -4.15
C THR A 214 10.45 16.05 -4.24
N MET A 215 9.13 15.91 -4.11
CA MET A 215 8.48 14.60 -4.26
C MET A 215 8.70 14.01 -5.65
N ALA A 216 8.56 14.81 -6.70
CA ALA A 216 8.77 14.37 -8.07
C ALA A 216 10.19 13.85 -8.29
N MET A 217 11.19 14.59 -7.80
CA MET A 217 12.60 14.21 -7.89
C MET A 217 12.87 12.87 -7.20
N PHE A 218 12.45 12.71 -5.94
CA PHE A 218 12.70 11.49 -5.19
C PHE A 218 11.91 10.30 -5.73
N ALA A 219 10.66 10.48 -6.16
CA ALA A 219 9.88 9.45 -6.83
C ALA A 219 10.54 8.98 -8.13
N ALA A 220 11.05 9.92 -8.94
CA ALA A 220 11.81 9.57 -10.15
C ALA A 220 13.09 8.80 -9.82
N MET A 221 13.83 9.18 -8.77
CA MET A 221 15.03 8.47 -8.33
C MET A 221 14.72 7.04 -7.88
N GLU A 222 13.63 6.80 -7.13
CA GLU A 222 13.20 5.45 -6.77
C GLU A 222 12.78 4.63 -8.00
N CYS A 223 11.98 5.20 -8.90
CA CYS A 223 11.63 4.53 -10.15
C CYS A 223 12.89 4.18 -10.97
N ALA A 224 13.83 5.12 -11.11
CA ALA A 224 15.08 4.88 -11.82
C ALA A 224 15.91 3.75 -11.16
N SER A 225 15.94 3.69 -9.82
CA SER A 225 16.64 2.62 -9.12
C SER A 225 16.03 1.23 -9.38
N MET A 226 14.71 1.15 -9.48
CA MET A 226 14.01 -0.09 -9.85
C MET A 226 14.23 -0.46 -11.32
N LEU A 227 14.25 0.53 -12.22
CA LEU A 227 14.57 0.33 -13.64
C LEU A 227 16.01 -0.18 -13.87
N LEU A 228 16.95 0.03 -12.95
CA LEU A 228 18.28 -0.61 -13.01
C LEU A 228 18.18 -2.14 -12.93
N LEU A 229 17.17 -2.67 -12.26
CA LEU A 229 16.95 -4.12 -12.13
C LEU A 229 16.11 -4.68 -13.27
N ASN A 230 15.23 -3.88 -13.86
CA ASN A 230 14.43 -4.23 -15.03
C ASN A 230 14.24 -3.02 -15.94
N PRO A 231 15.20 -2.73 -16.86
CA PRO A 231 15.16 -1.54 -17.71
C PRO A 231 13.97 -1.49 -18.68
N GLY A 232 13.32 -2.62 -18.95
CA GLY A 232 12.18 -2.72 -19.85
C GLY A 232 10.82 -2.56 -19.17
N ALA A 233 10.78 -2.36 -17.85
CA ALA A 233 9.53 -2.25 -17.12
C ALA A 233 8.78 -0.95 -17.46
N ASN A 234 7.45 -1.03 -17.59
CA ASN A 234 6.58 0.12 -17.69
C ASN A 234 6.55 0.88 -16.34
N VAL A 235 6.40 2.20 -16.39
CA VAL A 235 6.36 3.04 -15.18
C VAL A 235 4.95 3.56 -14.93
N ALA A 236 4.47 3.39 -13.71
CA ALA A 236 3.19 3.91 -13.26
C ALA A 236 3.33 4.71 -11.96
N LEU A 237 2.50 5.73 -11.82
CA LEU A 237 2.33 6.48 -10.59
C LEU A 237 0.89 6.31 -10.09
N ALA A 238 0.76 6.12 -8.79
CA ALA A 238 -0.51 6.08 -8.08
C ALA A 238 -0.47 7.02 -6.86
N GLY A 239 -1.61 7.18 -6.19
CA GLY A 239 -1.71 7.99 -4.99
C GLY A 239 -2.12 9.44 -5.26
N SER A 240 -2.41 10.16 -4.16
CA SER A 240 -3.00 11.49 -4.23
C SER A 240 -2.10 12.54 -4.88
N MET A 241 -0.78 12.34 -4.84
CA MET A 241 0.19 13.27 -5.44
C MET A 241 0.59 12.89 -6.87
N ALA A 242 0.22 11.70 -7.35
CA ALA A 242 0.60 11.21 -8.68
C ALA A 242 0.27 12.21 -9.81
N PRO A 243 -0.94 12.79 -9.90
CA PRO A 243 -1.23 13.77 -10.96
C PRO A 243 -0.34 15.02 -10.92
N ALA A 244 0.03 15.48 -9.72
CA ALA A 244 0.84 16.68 -9.55
C ALA A 244 2.30 16.47 -9.92
N ILE A 245 2.86 15.28 -9.62
CA ILE A 245 4.28 14.99 -9.85
C ILE A 245 4.55 14.33 -11.21
N ALA A 246 3.56 13.70 -11.84
CA ALA A 246 3.75 12.92 -13.05
C ALA A 246 4.44 13.65 -14.20
N PRO A 247 4.10 14.92 -14.53
CA PRO A 247 4.79 15.64 -15.61
C PRO A 247 6.31 15.72 -15.39
N ARG A 248 6.71 15.99 -14.13
CA ARG A 248 8.12 16.13 -13.78
C ARG A 248 8.84 14.78 -13.70
N VAL A 249 8.17 13.75 -13.17
CA VAL A 249 8.70 12.38 -13.13
C VAL A 249 8.95 11.87 -14.56
N LYS A 250 8.00 12.07 -15.49
CA LYS A 250 8.14 11.73 -16.91
C LYS A 250 9.34 12.42 -17.55
N GLU A 251 9.53 13.71 -17.29
CA GLU A 251 10.67 14.48 -17.78
C GLU A 251 12.00 13.91 -17.25
N LEU A 252 12.09 13.69 -15.94
CA LEU A 252 13.31 13.20 -15.29
C LEU A 252 13.70 11.79 -15.74
N LEU A 253 12.73 10.90 -15.91
CA LEU A 253 12.96 9.53 -16.36
C LEU A 253 13.14 9.43 -17.88
N SER A 254 12.72 10.44 -18.64
CA SER A 254 12.69 10.42 -20.12
C SER A 254 11.92 9.21 -20.68
N CYS A 255 10.85 8.79 -20.00
CA CYS A 255 9.98 7.69 -20.43
C CYS A 255 8.50 8.04 -20.22
N ASP A 256 7.61 7.22 -20.80
CA ASP A 256 6.18 7.36 -20.51
C ASP A 256 5.84 6.90 -19.10
N VAL A 257 4.89 7.60 -18.48
CA VAL A 257 4.42 7.34 -17.12
C VAL A 257 2.89 7.30 -17.15
N THR A 258 2.31 6.18 -16.73
CA THR A 258 0.86 6.03 -16.60
C THR A 258 0.43 6.45 -15.19
N VAL A 259 -0.66 7.22 -15.08
CA VAL A 259 -1.16 7.74 -13.80
C VAL A 259 -2.48 7.06 -13.42
N TYR A 260 -2.56 6.56 -12.20
CA TYR A 260 -3.73 5.92 -11.61
C TYR A 260 -4.34 6.81 -10.53
N ASP A 261 -5.65 6.72 -10.37
CA ASP A 261 -6.41 7.49 -9.39
C ASP A 261 -6.34 6.92 -7.97
N GLU A 262 -7.01 7.57 -7.03
CA GLU A 262 -7.04 7.19 -5.61
C GLU A 262 -7.74 5.85 -5.33
N TRP A 263 -8.43 5.26 -6.29
CA TRP A 263 -9.18 4.00 -6.16
C TRP A 263 -8.38 2.78 -6.59
N CYS A 264 -7.23 2.99 -7.20
CA CYS A 264 -6.38 1.94 -7.75
C CYS A 264 -6.14 0.79 -6.76
N ALA A 265 -5.82 1.09 -5.49
CA ALA A 265 -5.63 0.07 -4.46
C ALA A 265 -6.89 -0.77 -4.23
N ALA A 266 -8.04 -0.13 -4.02
CA ALA A 266 -9.29 -0.83 -3.71
C ALA A 266 -9.79 -1.65 -4.91
N ARG A 267 -9.65 -1.15 -6.15
CA ARG A 267 -9.97 -1.92 -7.36
C ARG A 267 -9.09 -3.15 -7.51
N GLY A 268 -7.78 -2.99 -7.35
CA GLY A 268 -6.85 -4.13 -7.42
C GLY A 268 -7.13 -5.17 -6.35
N LEU A 269 -7.49 -4.75 -5.13
CA LEU A 269 -7.91 -5.66 -4.07
C LEU A 269 -9.22 -6.41 -4.44
N ALA A 270 -10.20 -5.75 -5.07
CA ALA A 270 -11.41 -6.41 -5.56
C ALA A 270 -11.09 -7.47 -6.62
N ARG A 271 -10.16 -7.18 -7.54
CA ARG A 271 -9.66 -8.15 -8.53
C ARG A 271 -8.92 -9.32 -7.84
N ILE A 272 -8.08 -9.04 -6.85
CA ILE A 272 -7.42 -10.09 -6.05
C ILE A 272 -8.48 -10.97 -5.37
N ALA A 273 -9.50 -10.37 -4.73
CA ALA A 273 -10.59 -11.14 -4.13
C ALA A 273 -11.24 -12.08 -5.15
N ARG A 274 -11.60 -11.56 -6.33
CA ARG A 274 -12.19 -12.38 -7.40
C ARG A 274 -11.26 -13.55 -7.76
N ASP A 275 -10.02 -13.28 -8.08
CA ASP A 275 -9.12 -14.31 -8.58
C ASP A 275 -8.80 -15.36 -7.49
N VAL A 276 -8.64 -14.95 -6.23
CA VAL A 276 -8.47 -15.86 -5.08
C VAL A 276 -9.71 -16.75 -4.88
N PHE A 277 -10.91 -16.16 -4.88
CA PHE A 277 -12.13 -16.93 -4.64
C PHE A 277 -12.57 -17.76 -5.86
N THR A 278 -12.06 -17.46 -7.06
CA THR A 278 -12.24 -18.30 -8.25
C THR A 278 -11.14 -19.33 -8.47
N GLY A 279 -10.15 -19.43 -7.57
CA GLY A 279 -9.21 -20.55 -7.54
C GLY A 279 -7.74 -20.23 -7.75
N ALA A 280 -7.35 -18.97 -7.79
CA ALA A 280 -5.93 -18.61 -7.83
C ALA A 280 -5.20 -19.10 -6.56
N THR A 281 -4.03 -19.69 -6.75
CA THR A 281 -3.15 -20.18 -5.68
C THR A 281 -1.92 -19.31 -5.47
N ASP A 282 -1.72 -18.35 -6.35
CA ASP A 282 -0.62 -17.36 -6.32
C ASP A 282 -1.11 -16.03 -6.88
N ILE A 283 -0.72 -14.93 -6.26
CA ILE A 283 -0.94 -13.56 -6.71
C ILE A 283 0.39 -12.82 -6.67
N LEU A 284 0.92 -12.46 -7.82
CA LEU A 284 2.20 -11.74 -7.97
C LEU A 284 3.38 -12.43 -7.24
N GLY A 285 3.35 -13.74 -7.07
CA GLY A 285 4.34 -14.50 -6.34
C GLY A 285 4.03 -14.70 -4.85
N LEU A 286 2.94 -14.14 -4.34
CA LEU A 286 2.44 -14.40 -2.99
C LEU A 286 1.53 -15.63 -3.01
N ALA A 287 1.81 -16.60 -2.17
CA ALA A 287 0.96 -17.78 -2.01
C ALA A 287 -0.42 -17.41 -1.45
N VAL A 288 -1.44 -18.21 -1.79
CA VAL A 288 -2.80 -18.09 -1.25
C VAL A 288 -3.08 -19.26 -0.31
N GLU A 289 -3.41 -18.96 0.95
CA GLU A 289 -3.71 -19.93 2.04
C GLU A 289 -5.14 -19.73 2.54
N ARG A 290 -6.10 -20.42 1.91
CA ARG A 290 -7.53 -20.37 2.29
C ARG A 290 -7.92 -21.46 3.27
#